data_5ea70dec95356021d2a4dc5437f14702
#
_entry.id   5ea70dec95356021d2a4dc5437f14702
#
_cell.length_a   1.000
_cell.length_b   1.000
_cell.length_c   1.000
_cell.angle_alpha   90.00
_cell.angle_beta   90.00
_cell.angle_gamma   90.00
#
_symmetry.space_group_name_H-M   'P 1'
#
loop_
_entity.id
_entity.type
_entity.pdbx_description
1 polymer ?
#
loop_
_entity_poly.entity_id
_entity_poly.type
_entity_poly.pdbx_seq_one_letter_code
_entity_poly.pdbx_strand_id
1 'polypeptide(L)'
;AGLDAGEGGAVERLRRIFPLLGDWFAQDRFYGCPFINAIGEHDKAEDRLRAITIAHKKAVLGRIESLAMEAGAHDPNRLAHQLGLLIDGAIVVAMISRDPGAARLAAEAAESLFAALERSA
;
A
#
# COMPACT_ATOMS: atom_id res chain seq x y z
N ALA A 1 -0.98 5.10 -11.85
CA ALA A 1 -1.35 6.40 -12.27
C ALA A 1 -1.60 7.37 -11.12
N GLY A 2 -2.34 6.99 -10.08
CA GLY A 2 -2.65 7.88 -8.98
C GLY A 2 -1.44 8.40 -8.22
N LEU A 3 -0.40 7.58 -8.06
CA LEU A 3 0.80 7.96 -7.33
C LEU A 3 1.65 8.97 -8.09
N ASP A 4 1.75 8.82 -9.40
CA ASP A 4 2.64 9.65 -10.21
C ASP A 4 1.94 10.83 -10.85
N ALA A 5 0.63 10.76 -11.00
CA ALA A 5 -0.15 11.77 -11.69
C ALA A 5 -0.59 12.92 -10.80
N GLY A 6 -0.37 12.83 -9.49
CA GLY A 6 -0.86 13.82 -8.56
C GLY A 6 0.01 15.06 -8.47
N GLU A 7 -0.61 16.19 -8.23
CA GLU A 7 0.09 17.40 -7.86
C GLU A 7 0.41 17.35 -6.37
N GLY A 8 1.40 18.13 -5.96
CA GLY A 8 1.82 18.21 -4.58
C GLY A 8 3.11 17.45 -4.31
N GLY A 9 3.59 17.56 -3.09
CA GLY A 9 4.84 16.94 -2.68
C GLY A 9 4.75 15.44 -2.50
N ALA A 10 5.90 14.84 -2.19
CA ALA A 10 5.99 13.39 -2.03
C ALA A 10 5.08 12.87 -0.91
N VAL A 11 4.99 13.58 0.21
CA VAL A 11 4.12 13.18 1.32
C VAL A 11 2.65 13.12 0.87
N GLU A 12 2.22 14.13 0.10
CA GLU A 12 0.85 14.15 -0.39
C GLU A 12 0.56 13.00 -1.36
N ARG A 13 1.54 12.62 -2.17
CA ARG A 13 1.40 11.47 -3.04
C ARG A 13 1.29 10.17 -2.23
N LEU A 14 2.07 10.04 -1.17
CA LEU A 14 1.97 8.89 -0.28
C LEU A 14 0.60 8.84 0.41
N ARG A 15 0.09 9.97 0.89
CA ARG A 15 -1.24 10.04 1.50
C ARG A 15 -2.34 9.60 0.53
N ARG A 16 -2.17 9.91 -0.74
CA ARG A 16 -3.17 9.62 -1.78
C ARG A 16 -3.39 8.13 -2.01
N ILE A 17 -2.45 7.29 -1.60
CA ILE A 17 -2.58 5.83 -1.70
C ILE A 17 -3.88 5.36 -1.04
N PHE A 18 -4.19 5.89 0.14
CA PHE A 18 -5.31 5.38 0.95
C PHE A 18 -6.69 5.74 0.39
N PRO A 19 -6.97 6.97 -0.06
CA PRO A 19 -8.22 7.23 -0.77
C PRO A 19 -8.39 6.39 -2.03
N LEU A 20 -7.30 6.11 -2.75
CA LEU A 20 -7.36 5.24 -3.94
C LEU A 20 -7.73 3.81 -3.55
N LEU A 21 -7.20 3.31 -2.44
CA LEU A 21 -7.59 2.00 -1.91
C LEU A 21 -9.07 1.99 -1.54
N GLY A 22 -9.54 3.05 -0.88
CA GLY A 22 -10.94 3.17 -0.49
C GLY A 22 -11.88 3.12 -1.68
N ASP A 23 -11.53 3.80 -2.76
CA ASP A 23 -12.31 3.79 -4.00
C ASP A 23 -12.34 2.38 -4.60
N TRP A 24 -11.22 1.68 -4.58
CA TRP A 24 -11.14 0.31 -5.07
C TRP A 24 -12.00 -0.64 -4.20
N PHE A 25 -11.89 -0.52 -2.87
CA PHE A 25 -12.65 -1.36 -1.94
C PHE A 25 -14.16 -1.17 -2.09
N ALA A 26 -14.59 0.01 -2.52
CA ALA A 26 -16.00 0.32 -2.68
C ALA A 26 -16.62 -0.23 -3.98
N GLN A 27 -15.80 -0.78 -4.87
CA GLN A 27 -16.32 -1.36 -6.11
C GLN A 27 -17.11 -2.63 -5.85
N ASP A 28 -18.19 -2.83 -6.59
CA ASP A 28 -19.06 -3.99 -6.44
C ASP A 28 -18.34 -5.32 -6.64
N ARG A 29 -17.28 -5.33 -7.43
CA ARG A 29 -16.52 -6.53 -7.75
C ARG A 29 -15.14 -6.55 -7.08
N PHE A 30 -15.05 -5.99 -5.89
CA PHE A 30 -13.80 -6.08 -5.15
C PHE A 30 -13.67 -7.46 -4.52
N TYR A 31 -12.66 -8.21 -4.95
CA TYR A 31 -12.35 -9.54 -4.41
C TYR A 31 -10.97 -9.57 -3.74
N GLY A 32 -10.37 -8.41 -3.54
CA GLY A 32 -9.04 -8.29 -2.96
C GLY A 32 -7.94 -8.33 -4.01
N CYS A 33 -6.69 -8.44 -3.54
CA CYS A 33 -5.54 -8.46 -4.43
C CYS A 33 -5.44 -9.83 -5.12
N PRO A 34 -5.47 -9.88 -6.46
CA PRO A 34 -5.37 -11.16 -7.18
C PRO A 34 -4.12 -11.95 -6.81
N PHE A 35 -3.00 -11.28 -6.56
CA PHE A 35 -1.76 -11.95 -6.22
C PHE A 35 -1.80 -12.57 -4.82
N ILE A 36 -2.41 -11.88 -3.85
CA ILE A 36 -2.59 -12.44 -2.51
C ILE A 36 -3.51 -13.64 -2.56
N ASN A 37 -4.62 -13.54 -3.31
CA ASN A 37 -5.56 -14.64 -3.46
C ASN A 37 -4.90 -15.86 -4.13
N ALA A 38 -4.08 -15.60 -5.13
CA ALA A 38 -3.38 -16.67 -5.85
C ALA A 38 -2.43 -17.43 -4.92
N ILE A 39 -1.68 -16.73 -4.07
CA ILE A 39 -0.78 -17.37 -3.11
C ILE A 39 -1.57 -18.24 -2.14
N GLY A 40 -2.74 -17.77 -1.70
CA GLY A 40 -3.59 -18.52 -0.77
C GLY A 40 -4.24 -19.75 -1.37
N GLU A 41 -4.57 -19.70 -2.67
CA GLU A 41 -5.28 -20.77 -3.36
C GLU A 41 -4.35 -21.80 -4.01
N HIS A 42 -3.19 -21.34 -4.45
CA HIS A 42 -2.21 -22.17 -5.14
C HIS A 42 -1.01 -22.36 -4.22
N ASP A 43 -0.88 -23.53 -3.65
CA ASP A 43 0.22 -23.75 -2.74
C ASP A 43 1.54 -23.95 -3.51
N LYS A 44 2.42 -24.77 -3.01
CA LYS A 44 3.79 -24.88 -3.54
C LYS A 44 3.94 -25.37 -4.97
N ALA A 45 2.88 -25.87 -5.59
CA ALA A 45 2.97 -26.26 -7.01
C ALA A 45 3.04 -25.02 -7.90
N GLU A 46 2.76 -23.85 -7.37
CA GLU A 46 2.73 -22.60 -8.12
C GLU A 46 3.88 -21.68 -7.76
N ASP A 47 5.09 -22.21 -7.68
CA ASP A 47 6.29 -21.42 -7.38
C ASP A 47 6.49 -20.27 -8.35
N ARG A 48 6.13 -20.48 -9.62
CA ARG A 48 6.24 -19.45 -10.64
C ARG A 48 5.32 -18.27 -10.36
N LEU A 49 4.07 -18.55 -9.98
CA LEU A 49 3.11 -17.51 -9.64
C LEU A 49 3.54 -16.77 -8.39
N ARG A 50 4.07 -17.50 -7.41
CA ARG A 50 4.59 -16.89 -6.19
C ARG A 50 5.75 -15.95 -6.50
N ALA A 51 6.67 -16.36 -7.41
CA ALA A 51 7.79 -15.51 -7.82
C ALA A 51 7.32 -14.21 -8.48
N ILE A 52 6.29 -14.30 -9.34
CA ILE A 52 5.70 -13.11 -9.97
C ILE A 52 5.10 -12.19 -8.93
N THR A 53 4.39 -12.74 -7.96
CA THR A 53 3.78 -11.98 -6.88
C THR A 53 4.84 -11.25 -6.06
N ILE A 54 5.93 -11.93 -5.71
CA ILE A 54 7.03 -11.33 -4.94
C ILE A 54 7.65 -10.19 -5.73
N ALA A 55 7.88 -10.38 -7.04
CA ALA A 55 8.44 -9.34 -7.88
C ALA A 55 7.54 -8.12 -7.97
N HIS A 56 6.21 -8.33 -8.06
CA HIS A 56 5.25 -7.25 -8.09
C HIS A 56 5.28 -6.45 -6.77
N LYS A 57 5.31 -7.14 -5.64
CA LYS A 57 5.37 -6.48 -4.34
C LYS A 57 6.66 -5.67 -4.19
N LYS A 58 7.78 -6.19 -4.67
CA LYS A 58 9.05 -5.46 -4.63
C LYS A 58 8.98 -4.19 -5.47
N ALA A 59 8.35 -4.24 -6.63
CA ALA A 59 8.20 -3.07 -7.49
C ALA A 59 7.36 -1.99 -6.82
N VAL A 60 6.26 -2.37 -6.19
CA VAL A 60 5.40 -1.43 -5.46
C VAL A 60 6.14 -0.80 -4.29
N LEU A 61 6.83 -1.62 -3.49
CA LEU A 61 7.61 -1.11 -2.36
C LEU A 61 8.72 -0.17 -2.83
N GLY A 62 9.36 -0.48 -3.95
CA GLY A 62 10.39 0.38 -4.51
C GLY A 62 9.88 1.76 -4.88
N ARG A 63 8.68 1.84 -5.43
CA ARG A 63 8.05 3.13 -5.76
C ARG A 63 7.71 3.91 -4.49
N ILE A 64 7.19 3.25 -3.49
CA ILE A 64 6.87 3.88 -2.20
C ILE A 64 8.17 4.37 -1.54
N GLU A 65 9.22 3.56 -1.59
CA GLU A 65 10.52 3.95 -1.06
C GLU A 65 11.07 5.19 -1.75
N SER A 66 10.94 5.27 -3.08
CA SER A 66 11.37 6.46 -3.83
C SER A 66 10.64 7.71 -3.37
N LEU A 67 9.33 7.62 -3.15
CA LEU A 67 8.55 8.73 -2.63
C LEU A 67 8.95 9.07 -1.19
N ALA A 68 9.26 8.06 -0.39
CA ALA A 68 9.73 8.28 0.98
C ALA A 68 11.07 9.01 0.98
N MET A 69 11.97 8.70 0.06
CA MET A 69 13.22 9.42 -0.11
C MET A 69 12.98 10.87 -0.48
N GLU A 70 12.10 11.12 -1.45
CA GLU A 70 11.74 12.49 -1.83
C GLU A 70 11.12 13.26 -0.67
N ALA A 71 10.40 12.57 0.20
CA ALA A 71 9.74 13.16 1.36
C ALA A 71 10.74 13.48 2.50
N GLY A 72 11.98 13.05 2.36
CA GLY A 72 13.02 13.32 3.36
C GLY A 72 13.06 12.33 4.51
N ALA A 73 12.55 11.11 4.31
CA ALA A 73 12.58 10.09 5.36
C ALA A 73 14.03 9.72 5.73
N HIS A 74 14.29 9.58 7.02
CA HIS A 74 15.59 9.12 7.51
C HIS A 74 15.88 7.69 7.06
N ASP A 75 14.85 6.85 7.06
CA ASP A 75 14.96 5.45 6.66
C ASP A 75 13.83 5.15 5.67
N PRO A 76 14.02 5.50 4.39
CA PRO A 76 12.97 5.31 3.38
C PRO A 76 12.51 3.87 3.22
N ASN A 77 13.44 2.92 3.34
CA ASN A 77 13.12 1.49 3.23
C ASN A 77 12.18 1.07 4.35
N ARG A 78 12.48 1.46 5.58
CA ARG A 78 11.64 1.15 6.74
C ARG A 78 10.25 1.77 6.58
N LEU A 79 10.17 3.04 6.19
CA LEU A 79 8.90 3.70 5.99
C LEU A 79 8.08 3.00 4.90
N ALA A 80 8.72 2.62 3.79
CA ALA A 80 8.03 1.90 2.73
C ALA A 80 7.45 0.59 3.21
N HIS A 81 8.20 -0.15 4.01
CA HIS A 81 7.69 -1.41 4.58
C HIS A 81 6.54 -1.20 5.56
N GLN A 82 6.61 -0.15 6.38
CA GLN A 82 5.53 0.18 7.30
C GLN A 82 4.25 0.55 6.54
N LEU A 83 4.38 1.38 5.51
CA LEU A 83 3.24 1.73 4.67
C LEU A 83 2.70 0.51 3.93
N GLY A 84 3.60 -0.35 3.44
CA GLY A 84 3.22 -1.58 2.77
C GLY A 84 2.41 -2.51 3.66
N LEU A 85 2.78 -2.63 4.94
CA LEU A 85 2.02 -3.43 5.90
C LEU A 85 0.62 -2.86 6.11
N LEU A 86 0.50 -1.54 6.20
CA LEU A 86 -0.81 -0.90 6.34
C LEU A 86 -1.68 -1.12 5.10
N ILE A 87 -1.08 -1.00 3.92
CA ILE A 87 -1.78 -1.22 2.65
C ILE A 87 -2.29 -2.67 2.57
N ASP A 88 -1.39 -3.62 2.79
CA ASP A 88 -1.74 -5.05 2.71
C ASP A 88 -2.77 -5.43 3.76
N GLY A 89 -2.63 -4.90 4.98
CA GLY A 89 -3.60 -5.12 6.04
C GLY A 89 -4.98 -4.58 5.69
N ALA A 90 -5.03 -3.38 5.10
CA ALA A 90 -6.29 -2.79 4.68
C ALA A 90 -6.97 -3.62 3.61
N ILE A 91 -6.21 -4.14 2.65
CA ILE A 91 -6.73 -4.99 1.58
C ILE A 91 -7.35 -6.26 2.18
N VAL A 92 -6.63 -6.93 3.07
CA VAL A 92 -7.10 -8.17 3.69
C VAL A 92 -8.36 -7.94 4.54
N VAL A 93 -8.36 -6.88 5.35
CA VAL A 93 -9.53 -6.54 6.16
C VAL A 93 -10.74 -6.23 5.27
N ALA A 94 -10.53 -5.47 4.20
CA ALA A 94 -11.61 -5.15 3.28
C ALA A 94 -12.17 -6.41 2.61
N MET A 95 -11.31 -7.37 2.27
CA MET A 95 -11.73 -8.64 1.69
C MET A 95 -12.60 -9.46 2.64
N ILE A 96 -12.15 -9.56 3.89
CA ILE A 96 -12.80 -10.41 4.90
C ILE A 96 -14.10 -9.77 5.40
N SER A 97 -14.03 -8.49 5.75
CA SER A 97 -15.14 -7.78 6.39
C SER A 97 -16.06 -7.07 5.42
N ARG A 98 -15.68 -7.00 4.14
CA ARG A 98 -16.41 -6.23 3.13
C ARG A 98 -16.60 -4.77 3.55
N ASP A 99 -15.64 -4.23 4.29
CA ASP A 99 -15.70 -2.88 4.84
C ASP A 99 -14.73 -1.95 4.10
N PRO A 100 -15.22 -1.05 3.25
CA PRO A 100 -14.35 -0.09 2.56
C PRO A 100 -13.69 0.91 3.51
N GLY A 101 -14.20 1.01 4.73
CA GLY A 101 -13.60 1.87 5.77
C GLY A 101 -12.22 1.44 6.23
N ALA A 102 -11.77 0.22 5.86
CA ALA A 102 -10.42 -0.24 6.18
C ALA A 102 -9.35 0.70 5.66
N ALA A 103 -9.57 1.30 4.48
CA ALA A 103 -8.61 2.26 3.90
C ALA A 103 -8.47 3.50 4.77
N ARG A 104 -9.57 3.99 5.34
CA ARG A 104 -9.56 5.17 6.22
C ARG A 104 -8.79 4.87 7.50
N LEU A 105 -9.01 3.71 8.09
CA LEU A 105 -8.29 3.32 9.31
C LEU A 105 -6.78 3.23 9.05
N ALA A 106 -6.42 2.65 7.91
CA ALA A 106 -5.01 2.58 7.52
C ALA A 106 -4.42 3.97 7.30
N ALA A 107 -5.20 4.88 6.68
CA ALA A 107 -4.78 6.27 6.48
C ALA A 107 -4.52 6.97 7.81
N GLU A 108 -5.39 6.77 8.79
CA GLU A 108 -5.23 7.37 10.11
C GLU A 108 -3.94 6.88 10.78
N ALA A 109 -3.65 5.59 10.68
CA ALA A 109 -2.42 5.04 11.23
C ALA A 109 -1.19 5.61 10.50
N ALA A 110 -1.28 5.76 9.19
CA ALA A 110 -0.18 6.29 8.38
C ALA A 110 0.12 7.75 8.72
N GLU A 111 -0.87 8.52 9.18
CA GLU A 111 -0.65 9.92 9.54
C GLU A 111 0.38 10.10 10.64
N SER A 112 0.48 9.16 11.57
CA SER A 112 1.54 9.19 12.60
C SER A 112 2.93 9.10 11.97
N LEU A 113 3.06 8.30 10.91
CA LEU A 113 4.34 8.16 10.20
C LEU A 113 4.67 9.44 9.44
N PHE A 114 3.68 10.05 8.79
CA PHE A 114 3.87 11.29 8.04
C PHE A 114 4.17 12.47 8.98
N ALA A 115 3.52 12.52 10.12
CA ALA A 115 3.80 13.55 11.13
C ALA A 115 5.24 13.48 11.63
N ALA A 116 5.79 12.27 11.75
CA ALA A 116 7.19 12.08 12.13
C ALA A 116 8.14 12.67 11.08
N LEU A 117 7.80 12.56 9.79
CA LEU A 117 8.58 13.16 8.72
C LEU A 117 8.57 14.69 8.83
N GLU A 118 7.42 15.28 9.07
CA GLU A 118 7.26 16.72 9.17
C GLU A 118 8.04 17.29 10.37
N ARG A 119 8.08 16.54 11.48
CA ARG A 119 8.86 16.94 12.64
C ARG A 119 10.38 16.85 12.43
N SER A 120 10.80 15.94 11.55
CA SER A 120 12.23 15.75 11.26
C SER A 120 12.77 16.79 10.28
N ALA A 121 11.89 17.42 9.55
CA ALA A 121 12.28 18.48 8.63
C ALA A 121 12.47 19.78 9.37
#